data_9401a5bccdf209d34340cd897c099053
#
_entry.id   9401a5bccdf209d34340cd897c099053
#
_cell.length_a   1.000
_cell.length_b   1.000
_cell.length_c   1.000
_cell.angle_alpha   90.00
_cell.angle_beta   90.00
_cell.angle_gamma   90.00
#
_symmetry.space_group_name_H-M   'P 1'
#
loop_
_entity.id
_entity.type
_entity.pdbx_description
1 polymer ?
#
loop_
_entity_poly.entity_id
_entity_poly.type
_entity_poly.pdbx_seq_one_letter_code
_entity_poly.pdbx_strand_id
1 'polypeptide(L)'
;MPIPDFVRELRRHVGTTPLWLSGATAVVLDGPGDRILLIRRSDDGQWTPITGIIDPGEEPAVTLVREAREEANVDIEVERLTSTWVTRPIVYDNGDEAQYLDLTFRCRYVGGDPRPVDGEASDVAWFPLDGMPELRPEMAARIRYAVTNEGPAYFAREPLGWD
;
A
#
# COMPACT_ATOMS: atom_id res chain seq x y z
N MET A 1 -7.84 -3.58 6.38
CA MET A 1 -7.60 -4.88 5.71
C MET A 1 -7.93 -5.99 6.69
N PRO A 2 -8.91 -6.84 6.41
CA PRO A 2 -9.09 -8.01 7.22
C PRO A 2 -7.81 -8.83 7.20
N ILE A 3 -7.35 -9.24 8.38
CA ILE A 3 -6.13 -10.05 8.46
C ILE A 3 -6.30 -11.28 7.57
N PRO A 4 -5.44 -11.50 6.55
CA PRO A 4 -5.55 -12.64 5.65
C PRO A 4 -5.60 -13.99 6.39
N ASP A 5 -6.29 -14.96 5.84
CA ASP A 5 -6.46 -16.27 6.48
C ASP A 5 -5.14 -16.96 6.77
N PHE A 6 -4.16 -16.87 5.87
CA PHE A 6 -2.85 -17.46 6.07
C PHE A 6 -2.08 -16.80 7.23
N VAL A 7 -2.23 -15.48 7.45
CA VAL A 7 -1.64 -14.77 8.58
C VAL A 7 -2.32 -15.23 9.87
N ARG A 8 -3.66 -15.34 9.87
CA ARG A 8 -4.39 -15.88 11.02
C ARG A 8 -3.96 -17.30 11.37
N GLU A 9 -3.73 -18.14 10.36
CA GLU A 9 -3.23 -19.50 10.59
C GLU A 9 -1.82 -19.49 11.15
N LEU A 10 -0.90 -18.70 10.61
CA LEU A 10 0.45 -18.53 11.17
C LEU A 10 0.39 -18.08 12.64
N ARG A 11 -0.47 -17.11 12.98
CA ARG A 11 -0.64 -16.59 14.34
C ARG A 11 -1.09 -17.66 15.34
N ARG A 12 -1.88 -18.63 14.93
CA ARG A 12 -2.26 -19.78 15.78
C ARG A 12 -1.06 -20.60 16.25
N HIS A 13 0.01 -20.64 15.44
CA HIS A 13 1.22 -21.42 15.73
C HIS A 13 2.31 -20.61 16.44
N VAL A 14 2.44 -19.32 16.11
CA VAL A 14 3.56 -18.49 16.58
C VAL A 14 3.15 -17.35 17.52
N GLY A 15 1.85 -17.17 17.77
CA GLY A 15 1.35 -16.07 18.60
C GLY A 15 1.70 -14.70 18.02
N THR A 16 2.15 -13.80 18.89
CA THR A 16 2.51 -12.42 18.53
C THR A 16 3.94 -12.26 18.00
N THR A 17 4.71 -13.36 17.90
CA THR A 17 6.09 -13.33 17.37
C THR A 17 6.16 -12.55 16.06
N PRO A 18 7.21 -11.70 15.86
CA PRO A 18 7.35 -10.93 14.64
C PRO A 18 7.25 -11.77 13.37
N LEU A 19 6.35 -11.41 12.46
CA LEU A 19 6.22 -12.04 11.15
C LEU A 19 6.89 -11.17 10.09
N TRP A 20 7.63 -11.83 9.19
CA TRP A 20 8.13 -11.23 7.97
C TRP A 20 7.14 -11.50 6.84
N LEU A 21 6.52 -10.45 6.32
CA LEU A 21 5.45 -10.54 5.34
C LEU A 21 5.80 -9.75 4.06
N SER A 22 5.09 -10.02 2.98
CA SER A 22 5.19 -9.27 1.74
C SER A 22 3.96 -8.38 1.57
N GLY A 23 4.18 -7.13 1.21
CA GLY A 23 3.13 -6.16 0.92
C GLY A 23 3.32 -5.50 -0.43
N ALA A 24 2.26 -4.92 -0.95
CA ALA A 24 2.30 -4.10 -2.15
C ALA A 24 1.58 -2.77 -1.93
N THR A 25 2.07 -1.72 -2.61
CA THR A 25 1.52 -0.37 -2.57
C THR A 25 1.17 0.09 -4.00
N ALA A 26 -0.06 0.51 -4.23
CA ALA A 26 -0.51 1.09 -5.49
C ALA A 26 -0.54 2.62 -5.41
N VAL A 27 0.33 3.28 -6.15
CA VAL A 27 0.26 4.73 -6.41
C VAL A 27 -0.61 4.91 -7.65
N VAL A 28 -1.90 5.16 -7.43
CA VAL A 28 -2.90 5.26 -8.50
C VAL A 28 -3.02 6.69 -8.98
N LEU A 29 -2.66 6.92 -10.24
CA LEU A 29 -2.76 8.24 -10.88
C LEU A 29 -3.94 8.28 -11.85
N ASP A 30 -4.53 9.47 -12.01
CA ASP A 30 -5.55 9.71 -13.02
C ASP A 30 -4.97 9.71 -14.46
N GLY A 31 -5.84 9.79 -15.48
CA GLY A 31 -5.42 9.72 -16.88
C GLY A 31 -4.32 10.73 -17.26
N PRO A 32 -4.43 12.02 -16.89
CA PRO A 32 -3.37 13.00 -17.09
C PRO A 32 -2.13 12.78 -16.23
N GLY A 33 -2.26 12.11 -15.07
CA GLY A 33 -1.18 11.90 -14.12
C GLY A 33 -0.93 13.08 -13.18
N ASP A 34 -1.90 13.99 -13.07
CA ASP A 34 -1.81 15.18 -12.22
C ASP A 34 -2.40 15.00 -10.83
N ARG A 35 -3.22 13.96 -10.65
CA ARG A 35 -3.87 13.63 -9.37
C ARG A 35 -3.59 12.19 -8.96
N ILE A 36 -3.53 12.01 -7.65
CA ILE A 36 -3.40 10.70 -7.00
C ILE A 36 -4.67 10.35 -6.26
N LEU A 37 -5.08 9.08 -6.32
CA LEU A 37 -6.12 8.52 -5.47
C LEU A 37 -5.50 8.09 -4.15
N LEU A 38 -6.06 8.59 -3.06
CA LEU A 38 -5.70 8.16 -1.70
C LEU A 38 -6.94 7.64 -0.97
N ILE A 39 -6.71 6.74 -0.06
CA ILE A 39 -7.69 6.27 0.92
C ILE A 39 -7.37 6.85 2.29
N ARG A 40 -8.40 7.09 3.10
CA ARG A 40 -8.27 7.47 4.50
C ARG A 40 -8.54 6.27 5.36
N ARG A 41 -7.56 5.82 6.10
CA ARG A 41 -7.67 4.63 6.97
C ARG A 41 -8.72 4.84 8.06
N SER A 42 -9.52 3.82 8.35
CA SER A 42 -10.51 3.87 9.42
C SER A 42 -9.90 3.74 10.82
N ASP A 43 -8.74 3.08 10.95
CA ASP A 43 -8.10 2.80 12.23
C ASP A 43 -7.36 4.02 12.83
N ASP A 44 -6.63 4.79 12.01
CA ASP A 44 -5.82 5.92 12.47
C ASP A 44 -6.16 7.26 11.79
N GLY A 45 -7.07 7.24 10.82
CA GLY A 45 -7.54 8.43 10.10
C GLY A 45 -6.52 9.06 9.15
N GLN A 46 -5.39 8.40 8.90
CA GLN A 46 -4.35 8.92 8.00
C GLN A 46 -4.66 8.59 6.54
N TRP A 47 -4.27 9.51 5.67
CA TRP A 47 -4.30 9.29 4.24
C TRP A 47 -3.11 8.45 3.78
N THR A 48 -3.35 7.52 2.85
CA THR A 48 -2.34 6.61 2.31
C THR A 48 -2.69 6.19 0.88
N PRO A 49 -1.72 5.80 0.05
CA PRO A 49 -2.00 5.00 -1.14
C PRO A 49 -2.70 3.69 -0.76
N ILE A 50 -3.31 3.03 -1.72
CA ILE A 50 -3.88 1.69 -1.53
C ILE A 50 -2.73 0.71 -1.22
N THR A 51 -2.90 -0.11 -0.20
CA THR A 51 -1.89 -1.10 0.21
C THR A 51 -2.54 -2.44 0.50
N GLY A 52 -1.82 -3.53 0.26
CA GLY A 52 -2.30 -4.87 0.57
C GLY A 52 -1.21 -5.85 0.95
N ILE A 53 -1.58 -6.88 1.70
CA ILE A 53 -0.71 -8.04 1.95
C ILE A 53 -0.83 -8.97 0.73
N ILE A 54 0.32 -9.41 0.22
CA ILE A 54 0.36 -10.37 -0.89
C ILE A 54 0.08 -11.76 -0.32
N ASP A 55 -1.00 -12.40 -0.77
CA ASP A 55 -1.35 -13.75 -0.37
C ASP A 55 -0.41 -14.79 -0.99
N PRO A 56 -0.17 -15.92 -0.31
CA PRO A 56 0.60 -17.02 -0.89
C PRO A 56 0.03 -17.49 -2.23
N GLY A 57 0.87 -17.42 -3.27
CA GLY A 57 0.48 -17.78 -4.64
C GLY A 57 -0.14 -16.64 -5.44
N GLU A 58 -0.30 -15.46 -4.86
CA GLU A 58 -0.78 -14.28 -5.57
C GLU A 58 0.40 -13.44 -6.09
N GLU A 59 0.31 -12.97 -7.32
CA GLU A 59 1.28 -12.03 -7.86
C GLU A 59 1.02 -10.61 -7.32
N PRO A 60 2.05 -9.81 -7.03
CA PRO A 60 1.88 -8.47 -6.45
C PRO A 60 0.93 -7.55 -7.24
N ALA A 61 0.97 -7.62 -8.57
CA ALA A 61 0.06 -6.83 -9.41
C ALA A 61 -1.40 -7.27 -9.29
N VAL A 62 -1.65 -8.57 -9.06
CA VAL A 62 -2.99 -9.11 -8.83
C VAL A 62 -3.52 -8.66 -7.48
N THR A 63 -2.68 -8.69 -6.43
CA THR A 63 -2.99 -8.13 -5.11
C THR A 63 -3.49 -6.69 -5.25
N LEU A 64 -2.75 -5.84 -5.97
CA LEU A 64 -3.11 -4.42 -6.08
C LEU A 64 -4.44 -4.19 -6.83
N VAL A 65 -4.74 -4.97 -7.85
CA VAL A 65 -6.05 -4.90 -8.55
C VAL A 65 -7.19 -5.32 -7.62
N ARG A 66 -6.99 -6.35 -6.80
CA ARG A 66 -7.95 -6.81 -5.81
C ARG A 66 -8.18 -5.74 -4.74
N GLU A 67 -7.12 -5.26 -4.10
CA GLU A 67 -7.20 -4.25 -3.03
C GLU A 67 -7.83 -2.93 -3.53
N ALA A 68 -7.53 -2.50 -4.76
CA ALA A 68 -8.13 -1.31 -5.33
C ALA A 68 -9.67 -1.43 -5.45
N ARG A 69 -10.17 -2.62 -5.76
CA ARG A 69 -11.61 -2.88 -5.79
C ARG A 69 -12.23 -2.99 -4.40
N GLU A 70 -11.54 -3.67 -3.49
CA GLU A 70 -12.01 -3.95 -2.13
C GLU A 70 -12.04 -2.69 -1.28
N GLU A 71 -10.97 -1.88 -1.29
CA GLU A 71 -10.86 -0.69 -0.46
C GLU A 71 -11.50 0.56 -1.07
N ALA A 72 -11.38 0.74 -2.39
CA ALA A 72 -11.70 2.00 -3.06
C ALA A 72 -12.73 1.91 -4.20
N ASN A 73 -13.21 0.71 -4.56
CA ASN A 73 -14.15 0.49 -5.68
C ASN A 73 -13.65 1.06 -7.03
N VAL A 74 -12.38 0.89 -7.32
CA VAL A 74 -11.76 1.34 -8.56
C VAL A 74 -11.07 0.21 -9.32
N ASP A 75 -11.08 0.34 -10.64
CA ASP A 75 -10.30 -0.50 -11.53
C ASP A 75 -9.00 0.21 -11.87
N ILE A 76 -7.90 -0.51 -11.79
CA ILE A 76 -6.55 0.01 -12.06
C ILE A 76 -5.80 -0.88 -13.04
N GLU A 77 -4.89 -0.27 -13.76
CA GLU A 77 -3.86 -0.95 -14.53
C GLU A 77 -2.51 -0.75 -13.83
N VAL A 78 -1.85 -1.85 -13.48
CA VAL A 78 -0.51 -1.81 -12.88
C VAL A 78 0.52 -1.63 -13.98
N GLU A 79 1.24 -0.49 -13.97
CA GLU A 79 2.14 -0.13 -15.05
C GLU A 79 3.57 -0.64 -14.82
N ARG A 80 4.12 -0.39 -13.63
CA ARG A 80 5.51 -0.76 -13.33
C ARG A 80 5.83 -0.74 -11.84
N LEU A 81 6.80 -1.56 -11.44
CA LEU A 81 7.45 -1.47 -10.12
C LEU A 81 8.32 -0.21 -10.08
N THR A 82 8.15 0.62 -9.04
CA THR A 82 8.86 1.89 -8.90
C THR A 82 9.85 1.91 -7.75
N SER A 83 9.59 1.13 -6.70
CA SER A 83 10.50 1.01 -5.56
C SER A 83 10.22 -0.22 -4.71
N THR A 84 11.21 -0.64 -3.95
CA THR A 84 11.10 -1.67 -2.92
C THR A 84 11.55 -1.11 -1.58
N TRP A 85 10.87 -1.49 -0.50
CA TRP A 85 11.10 -0.97 0.83
C TRP A 85 11.00 -2.08 1.87
N VAL A 86 11.81 -1.96 2.90
CA VAL A 86 11.59 -2.70 4.15
C VAL A 86 10.93 -1.73 5.13
N THR A 87 9.79 -2.10 5.70
CA THR A 87 9.12 -1.25 6.69
C THR A 87 9.88 -1.28 8.04
N ARG A 88 9.60 -0.31 8.89
CA ARG A 88 9.93 -0.46 10.32
C ARG A 88 9.15 -1.63 10.89
N PRO A 89 9.64 -2.25 11.99
CA PRO A 89 8.80 -3.15 12.77
C PRO A 89 7.51 -2.43 13.20
N ILE A 90 6.39 -3.11 13.05
CA ILE A 90 5.05 -2.61 13.38
C ILE A 90 4.53 -3.46 14.53
N VAL A 91 4.05 -2.80 15.57
CA VAL A 91 3.31 -3.44 16.66
C VAL A 91 1.86 -2.98 16.56
N TYR A 92 0.95 -3.93 16.40
CA TYR A 92 -0.48 -3.67 16.31
C TYR A 92 -1.12 -3.62 17.71
N ASP A 93 -2.30 -3.02 17.83
CA ASP A 93 -3.01 -2.85 19.10
C ASP A 93 -3.31 -4.17 19.82
N ASN A 94 -3.44 -5.27 19.07
CA ASN A 94 -3.63 -6.61 19.60
C ASN A 94 -2.31 -7.29 20.06
N GLY A 95 -1.18 -6.59 19.97
CA GLY A 95 0.14 -7.07 20.31
C GLY A 95 0.85 -7.89 19.24
N ASP A 96 0.24 -8.11 18.08
CA ASP A 96 0.91 -8.75 16.94
C ASP A 96 2.05 -7.87 16.42
N GLU A 97 3.16 -8.50 16.05
CA GLU A 97 4.30 -7.82 15.48
C GLU A 97 4.53 -8.27 14.03
N ALA A 98 4.80 -7.33 13.15
CA ALA A 98 5.13 -7.62 11.77
C ALA A 98 6.13 -6.63 11.18
N GLN A 99 6.81 -7.07 10.14
CA GLN A 99 7.64 -6.25 9.29
C GLN A 99 7.42 -6.68 7.84
N TYR A 100 7.45 -5.74 6.90
CA TYR A 100 7.10 -6.03 5.51
C TYR A 100 8.24 -5.72 4.55
N LEU A 101 8.41 -6.59 3.56
CA LEU A 101 8.97 -6.20 2.27
C LEU A 101 7.81 -5.64 1.43
N ASP A 102 7.85 -4.35 1.15
CA ASP A 102 6.86 -3.66 0.32
C ASP A 102 7.36 -3.46 -1.11
N LEU A 103 6.48 -3.75 -2.06
CA LEU A 103 6.66 -3.54 -3.48
C LEU A 103 5.73 -2.41 -3.93
N THR A 104 6.28 -1.23 -4.25
CA THR A 104 5.50 -0.07 -4.67
C THR A 104 5.40 0.01 -6.18
N PHE A 105 4.18 0.09 -6.70
CA PHE A 105 3.89 0.20 -8.12
C PHE A 105 3.21 1.53 -8.47
N ARG A 106 3.58 2.06 -9.64
CA ARG A 106 2.78 3.05 -10.33
C ARG A 106 1.62 2.34 -11.02
N CYS A 107 0.43 2.88 -10.80
CA CYS A 107 -0.79 2.36 -11.38
C CYS A 107 -1.57 3.50 -12.07
N ARG A 108 -2.33 3.16 -13.09
CA ARG A 108 -3.23 4.06 -13.78
C ARG A 108 -4.68 3.70 -13.45
N TYR A 109 -5.47 4.69 -13.07
CA TYR A 109 -6.92 4.53 -12.95
C TYR A 109 -7.55 4.27 -14.32
N VAL A 110 -8.40 3.26 -14.42
CA VAL A 110 -9.09 2.90 -15.67
C VAL A 110 -10.60 2.90 -15.55
N GLY A 111 -11.16 2.91 -14.33
CA GLY A 111 -12.61 2.94 -14.14
C GLY A 111 -13.04 2.76 -12.69
N GLY A 112 -14.36 2.68 -12.49
CA GLY A 112 -14.99 2.55 -11.19
C GLY A 112 -15.52 3.87 -10.65
N ASP A 113 -16.05 3.83 -9.43
CA ASP A 113 -16.59 4.97 -8.71
C ASP A 113 -15.92 5.04 -7.35
N PRO A 114 -14.89 5.91 -7.18
CA PRO A 114 -14.07 5.94 -5.97
C PRO A 114 -14.90 6.20 -4.72
N ARG A 115 -14.95 5.22 -3.83
CA ARG A 115 -15.63 5.28 -2.54
C ARG A 115 -15.15 4.16 -1.63
N PRO A 116 -15.27 4.32 -0.30
CA PRO A 116 -15.06 3.22 0.64
C PRO A 116 -16.03 2.05 0.41
N VAL A 117 -15.57 0.81 0.55
CA VAL A 117 -16.39 -0.39 0.33
C VAL A 117 -16.38 -1.33 1.53
N ASP A 118 -15.22 -1.74 2.01
CA ASP A 118 -15.07 -2.81 3.00
C ASP A 118 -15.03 -2.33 4.46
N GLY A 119 -15.05 -1.02 4.68
CA GLY A 119 -14.96 -0.39 6.01
C GLY A 119 -13.54 -0.18 6.53
N GLU A 120 -12.52 -0.55 5.78
CA GLU A 120 -11.12 -0.28 6.10
C GLU A 120 -10.72 1.15 5.76
N ALA A 121 -11.29 1.68 4.70
CA ALA A 121 -11.23 3.08 4.36
C ALA A 121 -12.48 3.81 4.90
N SER A 122 -12.28 4.95 5.56
CA SER A 122 -13.35 5.88 5.95
C SER A 122 -13.65 6.90 4.85
N ASP A 123 -12.72 7.11 3.93
CA ASP A 123 -12.85 8.03 2.81
C ASP A 123 -11.93 7.62 1.66
N VAL A 124 -12.28 8.02 0.43
CA VAL A 124 -11.50 7.83 -0.79
C VAL A 124 -11.59 9.11 -1.60
N ALA A 125 -10.46 9.72 -1.95
CA ALA A 125 -10.46 10.99 -2.64
C ALA A 125 -9.27 11.17 -3.60
N TRP A 126 -9.51 11.98 -4.63
CA TRP A 126 -8.50 12.47 -5.55
C TRP A 126 -7.84 13.74 -5.02
N PHE A 127 -6.52 13.77 -5.00
CA PHE A 127 -5.74 14.94 -4.63
C PHE A 127 -4.80 15.35 -5.76
N PRO A 128 -4.63 16.66 -6.04
CA PRO A 128 -3.55 17.10 -6.91
C PRO A 128 -2.21 16.73 -6.29
N LEU A 129 -1.22 16.38 -7.11
CA LEU A 129 0.10 15.97 -6.63
C LEU A 129 0.83 17.06 -5.83
N ASP A 130 0.54 18.32 -6.10
CA ASP A 130 1.06 19.50 -5.39
C ASP A 130 0.20 19.94 -4.20
N GLY A 131 -0.91 19.24 -3.94
CA GLY A 131 -1.90 19.55 -2.89
C GLY A 131 -2.34 18.32 -2.09
N MET A 132 -1.47 17.33 -1.95
CA MET A 132 -1.76 16.14 -1.13
C MET A 132 -1.90 16.50 0.35
N PRO A 133 -2.73 15.77 1.10
CA PRO A 133 -2.79 15.90 2.56
C PRO A 133 -1.45 15.50 3.19
N GLU A 134 -1.32 15.74 4.49
CA GLU A 134 -0.18 15.21 5.26
C GLU A 134 -0.16 13.69 5.18
N LEU A 135 0.99 13.14 4.84
CA LEU A 135 1.25 11.72 4.70
C LEU A 135 2.43 11.31 5.61
N ARG A 136 2.44 10.06 6.01
CA ARG A 136 3.64 9.50 6.63
C ARG A 136 4.84 9.65 5.69
N PRO A 137 6.04 9.99 6.19
CA PRO A 137 7.21 10.23 5.35
C PRO A 137 7.54 9.10 4.39
N GLU A 138 7.37 7.85 4.82
CA GLU A 138 7.60 6.66 3.99
C GLU A 138 6.60 6.56 2.84
N MET A 139 5.32 6.93 3.05
CA MET A 139 4.31 6.94 2.00
C MET A 139 4.57 8.07 1.00
N ALA A 140 4.93 9.25 1.49
CA ALA A 140 5.34 10.35 0.63
C ALA A 140 6.56 9.99 -0.25
N ALA A 141 7.54 9.26 0.30
CA ALA A 141 8.68 8.78 -0.46
C ALA A 141 8.28 7.78 -1.56
N ARG A 142 7.40 6.82 -1.27
CA ARG A 142 6.87 5.86 -2.26
C ARG A 142 6.17 6.58 -3.41
N ILE A 143 5.28 7.52 -3.08
CA ILE A 143 4.58 8.33 -4.09
C ILE A 143 5.58 9.09 -4.96
N ARG A 144 6.56 9.76 -4.34
CA ARG A 144 7.57 10.51 -5.08
C ARG A 144 8.28 9.63 -6.11
N TYR A 145 8.75 8.45 -5.73
CA TYR A 145 9.40 7.53 -6.68
C TYR A 145 8.46 7.04 -7.77
N ALA A 146 7.19 6.80 -7.46
CA ALA A 146 6.21 6.38 -8.45
C ALA A 146 5.91 7.47 -9.48
N VAL A 147 5.93 8.75 -9.06
CA VAL A 147 5.62 9.90 -9.92
C VAL A 147 6.85 10.35 -10.72
N THR A 148 8.04 10.41 -10.11
CA THR A 148 9.21 11.07 -10.70
C THR A 148 10.24 10.13 -11.33
N ASN A 149 10.27 8.86 -10.93
CA ASN A 149 11.27 7.92 -11.43
C ASN A 149 10.75 7.18 -12.66
N GLU A 150 11.31 7.48 -13.82
CA GLU A 150 11.05 6.77 -15.09
C GLU A 150 12.04 5.64 -15.38
N GLY A 151 13.07 5.52 -14.54
CA GLY A 151 14.13 4.50 -14.67
C GLY A 151 13.82 3.19 -13.93
N PRO A 152 14.86 2.40 -13.66
CA PRO A 152 14.72 1.19 -12.85
C PRO A 152 14.14 1.47 -11.47
N ALA A 153 13.47 0.46 -10.90
CA ALA A 153 12.92 0.58 -9.56
C ALA A 153 13.99 0.97 -8.54
N TYR A 154 13.64 1.91 -7.66
CA TYR A 154 14.51 2.29 -6.55
C TYR A 154 14.59 1.16 -5.51
N PHE A 155 15.76 0.93 -4.98
CA PHE A 155 16.00 0.11 -3.80
C PHE A 155 17.15 0.71 -2.98
N ALA A 156 17.04 0.64 -1.66
CA ALA A 156 18.11 1.09 -0.78
C ALA A 156 19.32 0.14 -0.88
N ARG A 157 20.52 0.73 -0.92
CA ARG A 157 21.79 -0.05 -0.98
C ARG A 157 22.48 -0.12 0.36
N GLU A 158 22.07 0.71 1.30
CA GLU A 158 22.56 0.73 2.66
C GLU A 158 21.47 0.27 3.61
N PRO A 159 21.82 -0.36 4.75
CA PRO A 159 20.83 -0.70 5.76
C PRO A 159 20.06 0.56 6.19
N LEU A 160 18.74 0.46 6.23
CA LEU A 160 17.94 1.46 6.91
C LEU A 160 18.21 1.28 8.40
N GLY A 161 18.93 2.23 9.02
CA GLY A 161 19.14 2.21 10.46
C GLY A 161 17.82 2.38 11.17
N TRP A 162 17.25 1.28 11.60
CA TRP A 162 16.11 1.26 12.51
C TRP A 162 16.67 1.13 13.94
N ASP A 163 17.23 2.22 14.47
CA ASP A 163 17.58 2.35 15.89
C ASP A 163 16.37 2.85 16.69
#